data_3fb0d0300015b40edb8fa7020190c6d7
#
_entry.id   3fb0d0300015b40edb8fa7020190c6d7
#
_cell.length_a   1.000
_cell.length_b   1.000
_cell.length_c   1.000
_cell.angle_alpha   90.00
_cell.angle_beta   90.00
_cell.angle_gamma   90.00
#
_symmetry.space_group_name_H-M   'P 1'
#
loop_
_entity.id
_entity.type
_entity.pdbx_description
1 polymer ?
#
loop_
_entity_poly.entity_id
_entity_poly.type
_entity_poly.pdbx_seq_one_letter_code
_entity_poly.pdbx_strand_id
1 'polypeptide(L)'
;VNAIFNNAGVAQGGTVEGNDYADYEWVMSINFWGVVNGTKAFLPYLKSSGDGHIVNTSSIFGLFAQPGMSAYNASKFAVRGFTESLRQELDMAACGVSASCVHPGGIKTNIALTARMNDSLANVTGQDANQARQQFNDQLLRTTPEQAAKVIINGVLANKRRILIGGDAIASDLMQRLLPALYQRLVVASMGLAARFAPKGKSKPLTE
;
A
#
# COMPACT_ATOMS: atom_id res chain seq x y z
N VAL A 1 13.18 2.90 24.00
CA VAL A 1 12.19 2.70 22.93
C VAL A 1 12.41 1.32 22.33
N ASN A 2 11.39 0.45 22.37
CA ASN A 2 11.50 -0.94 21.90
C ASN A 2 10.76 -1.19 20.57
N ALA A 3 9.86 -0.30 20.16
CA ALA A 3 9.22 -0.43 18.86
C ALA A 3 8.86 0.92 18.25
N ILE A 4 8.90 0.99 16.91
CA ILE A 4 8.32 2.08 16.12
C ILE A 4 7.43 1.50 15.01
N PHE A 5 6.27 2.14 14.80
CA PHE A 5 5.33 1.82 13.73
C PHE A 5 5.27 2.99 12.76
N ASN A 6 5.95 2.88 11.64
CA ASN A 6 5.84 3.82 10.52
C ASN A 6 4.59 3.47 9.71
N ASN A 7 3.45 3.99 10.14
CA ASN A 7 2.14 3.59 9.62
C ASN A 7 1.42 4.71 8.86
N ALA A 8 1.79 5.97 9.07
CA ALA A 8 1.17 7.09 8.34
C ALA A 8 1.28 6.89 6.83
N GLY A 9 0.19 7.17 6.13
CA GLY A 9 0.16 7.00 4.67
C GLY A 9 -1.08 7.58 4.04
N VAL A 10 -0.96 7.90 2.76
CA VAL A 10 -2.02 8.46 1.92
C VAL A 10 -2.15 7.64 0.64
N ALA A 11 -3.32 7.73 0.00
CA ALA A 11 -3.58 7.13 -1.30
C ALA A 11 -3.84 8.20 -2.37
N GLN A 12 -3.42 7.90 -3.60
CA GLN A 12 -3.66 8.75 -4.77
C GLN A 12 -3.98 7.83 -5.95
N GLY A 13 -5.02 8.18 -6.68
CA GLY A 13 -5.45 7.52 -7.90
C GLY A 13 -5.41 8.48 -9.09
N GLY A 14 -4.89 7.99 -10.21
CA GLY A 14 -4.78 8.69 -11.48
C GLY A 14 -3.95 7.88 -12.46
N THR A 15 -4.11 8.12 -13.75
CA THR A 15 -3.26 7.53 -14.78
C THR A 15 -1.87 8.17 -14.74
N VAL A 16 -0.87 7.49 -15.31
CA VAL A 16 0.49 8.06 -15.42
C VAL A 16 0.48 9.37 -16.21
N GLU A 17 -0.32 9.44 -17.28
CA GLU A 17 -0.47 10.62 -18.11
C GLU A 17 -1.20 11.77 -17.40
N GLY A 18 -2.21 11.45 -16.57
CA GLY A 18 -3.04 12.44 -15.91
C GLY A 18 -2.51 12.95 -14.57
N ASN A 19 -1.53 12.27 -13.95
CA ASN A 19 -0.92 12.71 -12.71
C ASN A 19 0.18 13.72 -12.97
N ASP A 20 0.21 14.78 -12.19
CA ASP A 20 1.31 15.74 -12.17
C ASP A 20 2.50 15.19 -11.35
N TYR A 21 3.68 15.72 -11.57
CA TYR A 21 4.87 15.41 -10.75
C TYR A 21 4.62 15.68 -9.26
N ALA A 22 3.87 16.74 -8.94
CA ALA A 22 3.50 17.09 -7.57
C ALA A 22 2.68 15.98 -6.86
N ASP A 23 1.88 15.21 -7.59
CA ASP A 23 1.15 14.06 -7.04
C ASP A 23 2.11 12.95 -6.60
N TYR A 24 3.12 12.65 -7.43
CA TYR A 24 4.16 11.67 -7.09
C TYR A 24 4.99 12.13 -5.89
N GLU A 25 5.42 13.39 -5.89
CA GLU A 25 6.21 13.98 -4.79
C GLU A 25 5.43 13.95 -3.48
N TRP A 26 4.15 14.34 -3.51
CA TRP A 26 3.29 14.32 -2.33
C TRP A 26 3.13 12.90 -1.75
N VAL A 27 2.84 11.90 -2.59
CA VAL A 27 2.69 10.51 -2.12
C VAL A 27 4.01 9.98 -1.58
N MET A 28 5.12 10.21 -2.30
CA MET A 28 6.45 9.74 -1.90
C MET A 28 6.92 10.42 -0.61
N SER A 29 6.67 11.71 -0.44
CA SER A 29 7.09 12.44 0.76
C SER A 29 6.46 11.88 2.04
N ILE A 30 5.19 11.45 1.95
CA ILE A 30 4.47 10.89 3.11
C ILE A 30 4.75 9.40 3.25
N ASN A 31 4.47 8.61 2.20
CA ASN A 31 4.49 7.15 2.30
C ASN A 31 5.90 6.56 2.41
N PHE A 32 6.88 7.15 1.71
CA PHE A 32 8.24 6.62 1.69
C PHE A 32 9.19 7.43 2.59
N TRP A 33 9.30 8.74 2.37
CA TRP A 33 10.21 9.56 3.18
C TRP A 33 9.79 9.63 4.65
N GLY A 34 8.48 9.57 4.95
CA GLY A 34 8.00 9.44 6.32
C GLY A 34 8.53 8.18 7.00
N VAL A 35 8.55 7.04 6.29
CA VAL A 35 9.11 5.77 6.79
C VAL A 35 10.63 5.87 6.99
N VAL A 36 11.36 6.44 6.02
CA VAL A 36 12.81 6.64 6.11
C VAL A 36 13.16 7.53 7.29
N ASN A 37 12.50 8.67 7.43
CA ASN A 37 12.74 9.64 8.49
C ASN A 37 12.45 9.06 9.88
N GLY A 38 11.29 8.40 10.05
CA GLY A 38 10.95 7.73 11.30
C GLY A 38 11.96 6.64 11.66
N THR A 39 12.33 5.80 10.69
CA THR A 39 13.36 4.77 10.90
C THR A 39 14.69 5.38 11.35
N LYS A 40 15.21 6.37 10.60
CA LYS A 40 16.52 6.99 10.93
C LYS A 40 16.50 7.71 12.27
N ALA A 41 15.42 8.40 12.61
CA ALA A 41 15.30 9.13 13.87
C ALA A 41 15.28 8.19 15.10
N PHE A 42 14.63 7.04 15.00
CA PHE A 42 14.46 6.14 16.14
C PHE A 42 15.48 4.99 16.19
N LEU A 43 16.18 4.69 15.11
CA LEU A 43 17.14 3.58 15.05
C LEU A 43 18.23 3.64 16.14
N PRO A 44 18.83 4.80 16.49
CA PRO A 44 19.81 4.86 17.60
C PRO A 44 19.21 4.44 18.94
N TYR A 45 17.98 4.85 19.23
CA TYR A 45 17.29 4.52 20.49
C TYR A 45 16.87 3.05 20.55
N LEU A 46 16.48 2.47 19.41
CA LEU A 46 16.17 1.05 19.29
C LEU A 46 17.43 0.19 19.50
N LYS A 47 18.56 0.59 18.93
CA LYS A 47 19.85 -0.06 19.16
C LYS A 47 20.27 0.01 20.62
N SER A 48 20.09 1.17 21.27
CA SER A 48 20.41 1.34 22.69
C SER A 48 19.53 0.49 23.61
N SER A 49 18.31 0.08 23.19
CA SER A 49 17.47 -0.81 23.98
C SER A 49 17.92 -2.27 23.94
N GLY A 50 18.68 -2.68 22.94
CA GLY A 50 19.12 -4.05 22.74
C GLY A 50 18.03 -5.04 22.34
N ASP A 51 16.76 -4.58 22.26
CA ASP A 51 15.58 -5.35 21.87
C ASP A 51 14.60 -4.44 21.13
N GLY A 52 14.96 -4.08 19.90
CA GLY A 52 14.25 -3.11 19.09
C GLY A 52 13.48 -3.72 17.91
N HIS A 53 12.32 -3.15 17.54
CA HIS A 53 11.57 -3.58 16.37
C HIS A 53 11.05 -2.41 15.54
N ILE A 54 11.32 -2.43 14.24
CA ILE A 54 10.83 -1.44 13.28
C ILE A 54 9.72 -2.08 12.43
N VAL A 55 8.55 -1.46 12.42
CA VAL A 55 7.39 -1.92 11.64
C VAL A 55 7.05 -0.89 10.58
N ASN A 56 7.29 -1.23 9.32
CA ASN A 56 7.02 -0.35 8.18
C ASN A 56 5.79 -0.83 7.40
N THR A 57 4.79 0.04 7.28
CA THR A 57 3.52 -0.28 6.61
C THR A 57 3.60 -0.01 5.11
N SER A 58 3.77 -1.08 4.34
CA SER A 58 3.59 -1.10 2.89
C SER A 58 2.10 -1.30 2.52
N SER A 59 1.79 -2.20 1.62
CA SER A 59 0.43 -2.57 1.15
C SER A 59 0.52 -3.86 0.33
N ILE A 60 -0.62 -4.45 -0.03
CA ILE A 60 -0.69 -5.40 -1.16
C ILE A 60 -0.17 -4.74 -2.45
N PHE A 61 -0.35 -3.43 -2.61
CA PHE A 61 0.19 -2.65 -3.73
C PHE A 61 1.70 -2.34 -3.62
N GLY A 62 2.39 -2.93 -2.65
CA GLY A 62 3.83 -3.12 -2.61
C GLY A 62 4.26 -4.55 -2.95
N LEU A 63 3.30 -5.44 -3.29
CA LEU A 63 3.53 -6.80 -3.78
C LEU A 63 3.22 -6.90 -5.27
N PHE A 64 2.10 -6.36 -5.70
CA PHE A 64 1.71 -6.25 -7.11
C PHE A 64 1.23 -4.83 -7.42
N ALA A 65 1.23 -4.45 -8.69
CA ALA A 65 0.75 -3.14 -9.14
C ALA A 65 -0.59 -3.28 -9.86
N GLN A 66 -1.44 -2.25 -9.74
CA GLN A 66 -2.67 -2.13 -10.50
C GLN A 66 -2.70 -0.81 -11.27
N PRO A 67 -3.43 -0.73 -12.41
CA PRO A 67 -3.62 0.51 -13.17
C PRO A 67 -4.28 1.60 -12.33
N GLY A 68 -4.00 2.86 -12.67
CA GLY A 68 -4.64 4.01 -12.05
C GLY A 68 -4.12 4.36 -10.64
N MET A 69 -3.03 3.74 -10.17
CA MET A 69 -2.45 4.01 -8.86
C MET A 69 -0.91 4.01 -8.88
N SER A 70 -0.31 4.50 -9.96
CA SER A 70 1.14 4.40 -10.18
C SER A 70 1.98 5.03 -9.07
N ALA A 71 1.63 6.24 -8.61
CA ALA A 71 2.35 6.91 -7.51
C ALA A 71 2.24 6.13 -6.19
N TYR A 72 1.04 5.64 -5.86
CA TYR A 72 0.82 4.84 -4.67
C TYR A 72 1.57 3.49 -4.74
N ASN A 73 1.44 2.76 -5.85
CA ASN A 73 2.18 1.51 -6.07
C ASN A 73 3.68 1.74 -5.88
N ALA A 74 4.25 2.72 -6.57
CA ALA A 74 5.68 3.05 -6.48
C ALA A 74 6.12 3.31 -5.04
N SER A 75 5.36 4.10 -4.27
CA SER A 75 5.67 4.41 -2.87
C SER A 75 5.68 3.15 -1.98
N LYS A 76 4.72 2.25 -2.18
CA LYS A 76 4.60 1.02 -1.36
C LYS A 76 5.63 -0.05 -1.74
N PHE A 77 6.03 -0.13 -3.01
CA PHE A 77 7.19 -0.92 -3.43
C PHE A 77 8.50 -0.36 -2.84
N ALA A 78 8.66 0.96 -2.82
CA ALA A 78 9.82 1.61 -2.21
C ALA A 78 9.93 1.28 -0.70
N VAL A 79 8.82 1.36 0.05
CA VAL A 79 8.77 0.97 1.47
C VAL A 79 9.18 -0.49 1.66
N ARG A 80 8.69 -1.39 0.79
CA ARG A 80 9.06 -2.81 0.84
C ARG A 80 10.56 -2.98 0.63
N GLY A 81 11.10 -2.44 -0.47
CA GLY A 81 12.53 -2.58 -0.80
C GLY A 81 13.43 -2.02 0.29
N PHE A 82 13.09 -0.83 0.81
CA PHE A 82 13.79 -0.21 1.94
C PHE A 82 13.76 -1.10 3.19
N THR A 83 12.61 -1.66 3.54
CA THR A 83 12.47 -2.47 4.76
C THR A 83 13.18 -3.82 4.62
N GLU A 84 13.14 -4.45 3.45
CA GLU A 84 13.84 -5.72 3.18
C GLU A 84 15.37 -5.52 3.25
N SER A 85 15.89 -4.39 2.72
CA SER A 85 17.32 -4.03 2.87
C SER A 85 17.69 -3.75 4.32
N LEU A 86 16.95 -2.87 4.98
CA LEU A 86 17.16 -2.54 6.40
C LEU A 86 17.20 -3.80 7.27
N ARG A 87 16.28 -4.75 7.04
CA ARG A 87 16.24 -5.99 7.82
C ARG A 87 17.53 -6.80 7.67
N GLN A 88 18.08 -6.89 6.46
CA GLN A 88 19.33 -7.59 6.22
C GLN A 88 20.51 -6.89 6.90
N GLU A 89 20.57 -5.56 6.83
CA GLU A 89 21.59 -4.76 7.51
C GLU A 89 21.56 -4.96 9.04
N LEU A 90 20.36 -5.00 9.62
CA LEU A 90 20.18 -5.22 11.07
C LEU A 90 20.58 -6.64 11.49
N ASP A 91 20.25 -7.65 10.68
CA ASP A 91 20.67 -9.03 10.93
C ASP A 91 22.21 -9.17 10.84
N MET A 92 22.84 -8.52 9.85
CA MET A 92 24.32 -8.51 9.72
C MET A 92 25.00 -7.78 10.89
N ALA A 93 24.40 -6.70 11.38
CA ALA A 93 24.92 -5.93 12.50
C ALA A 93 24.74 -6.64 13.86
N ALA A 94 23.89 -7.65 13.96
CA ALA A 94 23.55 -8.39 15.18
C ALA A 94 23.29 -7.47 16.40
N CYS A 95 22.62 -6.33 16.17
CA CYS A 95 22.48 -5.25 17.14
C CYS A 95 21.21 -5.33 18.01
N GLY A 96 20.52 -6.48 18.04
CA GLY A 96 19.30 -6.68 18.81
C GLY A 96 18.06 -5.97 18.23
N VAL A 97 18.17 -5.36 17.03
CA VAL A 97 17.05 -4.69 16.36
C VAL A 97 16.60 -5.50 15.16
N SER A 98 15.28 -5.59 14.98
CA SER A 98 14.65 -6.28 13.85
C SER A 98 13.76 -5.33 13.05
N ALA A 99 13.36 -5.73 11.84
CA ALA A 99 12.40 -4.98 11.03
C ALA A 99 11.37 -5.92 10.35
N SER A 100 10.12 -5.46 10.30
CA SER A 100 9.02 -6.14 9.61
C SER A 100 8.40 -5.23 8.55
N CYS A 101 8.17 -5.76 7.35
CA CYS A 101 7.36 -5.11 6.33
C CYS A 101 5.92 -5.63 6.40
N VAL A 102 4.96 -4.74 6.62
CA VAL A 102 3.54 -5.07 6.71
C VAL A 102 2.87 -4.83 5.37
N HIS A 103 2.09 -5.78 4.89
CA HIS A 103 1.33 -5.69 3.65
C HIS A 103 -0.16 -5.89 3.93
N PRO A 104 -0.88 -4.82 4.29
CA PRO A 104 -2.32 -4.87 4.45
C PRO A 104 -3.02 -5.07 3.10
N GLY A 105 -4.05 -5.93 3.07
CA GLY A 105 -5.08 -5.90 2.06
C GLY A 105 -6.11 -4.81 2.33
N GLY A 106 -7.38 -5.08 2.07
CA GLY A 106 -8.45 -4.13 2.35
C GLY A 106 -8.76 -3.99 3.83
N ILE A 107 -8.31 -2.90 4.45
CA ILE A 107 -8.59 -2.58 5.86
C ILE A 107 -9.63 -1.46 5.94
N LYS A 108 -10.63 -1.59 6.82
CA LYS A 108 -11.68 -0.59 7.05
C LYS A 108 -11.11 0.66 7.73
N THR A 109 -10.52 1.54 6.93
CA THR A 109 -9.97 2.83 7.36
C THR A 109 -10.44 3.95 6.43
N ASN A 110 -10.16 5.19 6.78
CA ASN A 110 -10.52 6.34 5.95
C ASN A 110 -9.59 6.56 4.74
N ILE A 111 -8.57 5.72 4.52
CA ILE A 111 -7.58 5.94 3.47
C ILE A 111 -8.19 6.02 2.06
N ALA A 112 -9.24 5.24 1.80
CA ALA A 112 -9.96 5.29 0.54
C ALA A 112 -10.80 6.58 0.41
N LEU A 113 -11.46 6.99 1.50
CA LEU A 113 -12.32 8.18 1.53
C LEU A 113 -11.52 9.48 1.40
N THR A 114 -10.31 9.52 1.97
CA THR A 114 -9.40 10.68 1.93
C THR A 114 -8.44 10.66 0.75
N ALA A 115 -8.51 9.63 -0.11
CA ALA A 115 -7.64 9.53 -1.27
C ALA A 115 -7.84 10.70 -2.24
N ARG A 116 -6.74 11.24 -2.75
CA ARG A 116 -6.77 12.17 -3.89
C ARG A 116 -7.02 11.37 -5.15
N MET A 117 -8.06 11.74 -5.91
CA MET A 117 -8.42 11.07 -7.15
C MET A 117 -8.37 12.06 -8.30
N ASN A 118 -7.65 11.71 -9.36
CA ASN A 118 -7.57 12.47 -10.60
C ASN A 118 -8.65 12.00 -11.57
N ASP A 119 -9.28 12.93 -12.30
CA ASP A 119 -10.36 12.62 -13.25
C ASP A 119 -9.91 11.71 -14.40
N SER A 120 -8.60 11.64 -14.68
CA SER A 120 -8.03 10.70 -15.65
C SER A 120 -8.32 9.23 -15.36
N LEU A 121 -8.72 8.89 -14.12
CA LEU A 121 -9.18 7.54 -13.77
C LEU A 121 -10.37 7.08 -14.62
N ALA A 122 -11.25 8.00 -15.00
CA ALA A 122 -12.40 7.70 -15.85
C ALA A 122 -12.00 7.06 -17.17
N ASN A 123 -10.83 7.44 -17.73
CA ASN A 123 -10.33 6.90 -18.99
C ASN A 123 -9.93 5.40 -18.88
N VAL A 124 -9.62 4.92 -17.68
CA VAL A 124 -9.17 3.53 -17.43
C VAL A 124 -10.28 2.69 -16.81
N THR A 125 -11.05 3.26 -15.89
CA THR A 125 -12.06 2.52 -15.12
C THR A 125 -13.47 2.72 -15.64
N GLY A 126 -13.72 3.75 -16.45
CA GLY A 126 -15.06 4.18 -16.86
C GLY A 126 -15.90 4.82 -15.73
N GLN A 127 -15.28 5.10 -14.57
CA GLN A 127 -15.93 5.64 -13.38
C GLN A 127 -15.33 7.00 -13.02
N ASP A 128 -16.19 7.91 -12.58
CA ASP A 128 -15.70 9.18 -12.03
C ASP A 128 -14.94 8.96 -10.67
N ALA A 129 -14.21 9.98 -10.24
CA ALA A 129 -13.39 9.91 -9.05
C ALA A 129 -14.17 9.55 -7.77
N ASN A 130 -15.44 9.97 -7.66
CA ASN A 130 -16.29 9.67 -6.50
C ASN A 130 -16.77 8.22 -6.54
N GLN A 131 -17.19 7.74 -7.70
CA GLN A 131 -17.59 6.35 -7.90
C GLN A 131 -16.44 5.39 -7.64
N ALA A 132 -15.23 5.70 -8.15
CA ALA A 132 -14.03 4.91 -7.91
C ALA A 132 -13.67 4.86 -6.40
N ARG A 133 -13.78 5.99 -5.70
CA ARG A 133 -13.55 6.08 -4.24
C ARG A 133 -14.57 5.25 -3.45
N GLN A 134 -15.85 5.36 -3.80
CA GLN A 134 -16.93 4.61 -3.15
C GLN A 134 -16.75 3.11 -3.38
N GLN A 135 -16.49 2.69 -4.61
CA GLN A 135 -16.27 1.29 -4.94
C GLN A 135 -15.05 0.72 -4.19
N PHE A 136 -13.96 1.48 -4.10
CA PHE A 136 -12.79 1.09 -3.32
C PHE A 136 -13.14 0.90 -1.84
N ASN A 137 -13.94 1.82 -1.28
CA ASN A 137 -14.39 1.74 0.10
C ASN A 137 -15.30 0.52 0.36
N ASP A 138 -16.24 0.25 -0.54
CA ASP A 138 -17.29 -0.75 -0.29
C ASP A 138 -16.83 -2.20 -0.58
N GLN A 139 -15.97 -2.39 -1.57
CA GLN A 139 -15.61 -3.71 -2.06
C GLN A 139 -14.34 -4.29 -1.42
N LEU A 140 -13.39 -3.45 -1.04
CA LEU A 140 -12.06 -3.90 -0.62
C LEU A 140 -11.87 -3.93 0.90
N LEU A 141 -12.70 -3.23 1.67
CA LEU A 141 -12.49 -3.05 3.11
C LEU A 141 -13.17 -4.16 3.93
N ARG A 142 -12.51 -5.30 4.09
CA ARG A 142 -13.07 -6.47 4.80
C ARG A 142 -12.52 -6.66 6.21
N THR A 143 -11.26 -6.30 6.43
CA THR A 143 -10.57 -6.49 7.72
C THR A 143 -10.74 -5.25 8.60
N THR A 144 -11.06 -5.42 9.89
CA THR A 144 -11.15 -4.28 10.81
C THR A 144 -9.76 -3.82 11.26
N PRO A 145 -9.58 -2.55 11.68
CA PRO A 145 -8.32 -2.06 12.23
C PRO A 145 -7.82 -2.89 13.43
N GLU A 146 -8.72 -3.36 14.29
CA GLU A 146 -8.38 -4.17 15.46
C GLU A 146 -7.86 -5.54 15.05
N GLN A 147 -8.47 -6.17 14.04
CA GLN A 147 -7.97 -7.43 13.47
C GLN A 147 -6.60 -7.25 12.84
N ALA A 148 -6.42 -6.16 12.09
CA ALA A 148 -5.12 -5.82 11.49
C ALA A 148 -4.04 -5.62 12.56
N ALA A 149 -4.34 -4.86 13.62
CA ALA A 149 -3.41 -4.63 14.72
C ALA A 149 -3.00 -5.94 15.41
N LYS A 150 -3.93 -6.86 15.66
CA LYS A 150 -3.62 -8.18 16.23
C LYS A 150 -2.66 -8.98 15.35
N VAL A 151 -2.87 -8.98 14.03
CA VAL A 151 -2.00 -9.68 13.07
C VAL A 151 -0.60 -9.05 13.07
N ILE A 152 -0.50 -7.71 13.11
CA ILE A 152 0.78 -6.99 13.18
C ILE A 152 1.52 -7.36 14.46
N ILE A 153 0.88 -7.23 15.63
CA ILE A 153 1.50 -7.52 16.93
C ILE A 153 2.00 -8.96 16.98
N ASN A 154 1.17 -9.93 16.61
CA ASN A 154 1.58 -11.34 16.56
C ASN A 154 2.73 -11.59 15.57
N GLY A 155 2.77 -10.86 14.46
CA GLY A 155 3.87 -10.92 13.50
C GLY A 155 5.17 -10.36 14.06
N VAL A 156 5.11 -9.27 14.80
CA VAL A 156 6.25 -8.64 15.49
C VAL A 156 6.79 -9.57 16.58
N LEU A 157 5.92 -10.09 17.45
CA LEU A 157 6.31 -11.04 18.51
C LEU A 157 6.94 -12.31 17.95
N ALA A 158 6.49 -12.76 16.77
CA ALA A 158 7.09 -13.91 16.07
C ALA A 158 8.28 -13.51 15.17
N ASN A 159 8.76 -12.29 15.25
CA ASN A 159 9.87 -11.72 14.46
C ASN A 159 9.77 -11.97 12.95
N LYS A 160 8.54 -11.88 12.40
CA LYS A 160 8.29 -12.11 10.97
C LYS A 160 8.84 -10.96 10.13
N ARG A 161 9.60 -11.29 9.08
CA ARG A 161 10.11 -10.30 8.10
C ARG A 161 9.00 -9.66 7.26
N ARG A 162 7.98 -10.46 6.92
CA ARG A 162 6.83 -10.05 6.12
C ARG A 162 5.54 -10.43 6.83
N ILE A 163 4.65 -9.45 7.00
CA ILE A 163 3.35 -9.63 7.67
C ILE A 163 2.26 -9.30 6.66
N LEU A 164 1.51 -10.33 6.24
CA LEU A 164 0.37 -10.20 5.33
C LEU A 164 -0.91 -10.10 6.16
N ILE A 165 -1.79 -9.15 5.84
CA ILE A 165 -3.05 -8.93 6.58
C ILE A 165 -4.23 -9.09 5.64
N GLY A 166 -5.04 -10.11 5.90
CA GLY A 166 -6.21 -10.46 5.10
C GLY A 166 -5.93 -11.57 4.09
N GLY A 167 -6.97 -12.30 3.70
CA GLY A 167 -6.87 -13.36 2.70
C GLY A 167 -6.52 -12.84 1.31
N ASP A 168 -6.94 -11.62 1.01
CA ASP A 168 -6.58 -10.88 -0.20
C ASP A 168 -5.07 -10.58 -0.29
N ALA A 169 -4.43 -10.25 0.83
CA ALA A 169 -2.98 -10.06 0.87
C ALA A 169 -2.22 -11.38 0.61
N ILE A 170 -2.69 -12.48 1.20
CA ILE A 170 -2.09 -13.81 0.98
C ILE A 170 -2.26 -14.23 -0.49
N ALA A 171 -3.47 -14.08 -1.04
CA ALA A 171 -3.74 -14.41 -2.44
C ALA A 171 -2.90 -13.56 -3.42
N SER A 172 -2.77 -12.26 -3.14
CA SER A 172 -1.96 -11.34 -3.96
C SER A 172 -0.47 -11.66 -3.92
N ASP A 173 0.08 -11.99 -2.73
CA ASP A 173 1.49 -12.41 -2.59
C ASP A 173 1.76 -13.70 -3.37
N LEU A 174 0.86 -14.67 -3.27
CA LEU A 174 0.97 -15.94 -3.99
C LEU A 174 0.84 -15.74 -5.50
N MET A 175 -0.14 -14.97 -5.95
CA MET A 175 -0.34 -14.65 -7.36
C MET A 175 0.91 -14.00 -7.96
N GLN A 176 1.48 -12.99 -7.31
CA GLN A 176 2.66 -12.31 -7.79
C GLN A 176 3.89 -13.23 -7.84
N ARG A 177 4.05 -14.14 -6.87
CA ARG A 177 5.17 -15.11 -6.85
C ARG A 177 5.07 -16.17 -7.94
N LEU A 178 3.88 -16.69 -8.19
CA LEU A 178 3.67 -17.75 -9.16
C LEU A 178 3.53 -17.21 -10.59
N LEU A 179 3.00 -15.99 -10.74
CA LEU A 179 2.67 -15.38 -12.03
C LEU A 179 3.26 -13.97 -12.16
N PRO A 180 4.60 -13.79 -12.03
CA PRO A 180 5.22 -12.47 -11.85
C PRO A 180 5.00 -11.49 -13.01
N ALA A 181 4.75 -11.96 -14.21
CA ALA A 181 4.40 -11.14 -15.36
C ALA A 181 2.93 -11.33 -15.79
N LEU A 182 2.41 -12.54 -15.68
CA LEU A 182 1.06 -12.87 -16.15
C LEU A 182 -0.04 -12.21 -15.30
N TYR A 183 0.22 -11.93 -14.00
CA TYR A 183 -0.75 -11.27 -13.14
C TYR A 183 -1.23 -9.93 -13.73
N GLN A 184 -0.38 -9.21 -14.47
CA GLN A 184 -0.72 -7.94 -15.08
C GLN A 184 -1.86 -8.11 -16.10
N ARG A 185 -1.82 -9.17 -16.92
CA ARG A 185 -2.90 -9.51 -17.87
C ARG A 185 -4.19 -9.89 -17.14
N LEU A 186 -4.07 -10.62 -16.02
CA LEU A 186 -5.23 -11.00 -15.20
C LEU A 186 -5.88 -9.76 -14.56
N VAL A 187 -5.10 -8.82 -14.05
CA VAL A 187 -5.60 -7.55 -13.50
C VAL A 187 -6.33 -6.76 -14.58
N VAL A 188 -5.74 -6.58 -15.77
CA VAL A 188 -6.39 -5.87 -16.90
C VAL A 188 -7.68 -6.56 -17.32
N ALA A 189 -7.67 -7.90 -17.44
CA ALA A 189 -8.86 -8.66 -17.83
C ALA A 189 -10.00 -8.52 -16.79
N SER A 190 -9.66 -8.58 -15.49
CA SER A 190 -10.64 -8.43 -14.41
C SER A 190 -11.25 -7.03 -14.36
N MET A 191 -10.45 -5.98 -14.56
CA MET A 191 -10.93 -4.59 -14.63
C MET A 191 -11.79 -4.34 -15.86
N GLY A 192 -11.39 -4.85 -17.04
CA GLY A 192 -12.16 -4.76 -18.27
C GLY A 192 -13.52 -5.48 -18.18
N LEU A 193 -13.58 -6.60 -17.46
CA LEU A 193 -14.82 -7.30 -17.18
C LEU A 193 -15.72 -6.47 -16.24
N ALA A 194 -15.15 -5.94 -15.16
CA ALA A 194 -15.89 -5.09 -14.22
C ALA A 194 -16.45 -3.83 -14.89
N ALA A 195 -15.68 -3.19 -15.77
CA ALA A 195 -16.12 -2.01 -16.51
C ALA A 195 -17.31 -2.31 -17.46
N ARG A 196 -17.40 -3.52 -18.01
CA ARG A 196 -18.55 -3.93 -18.87
C ARG A 196 -19.85 -4.10 -18.10
N PHE A 197 -19.79 -4.43 -16.81
CA PHE A 197 -20.95 -4.62 -15.94
C PHE A 197 -21.22 -3.40 -15.03
N ALA A 198 -20.37 -2.37 -15.07
CA ALA A 198 -20.62 -1.14 -14.34
C ALA A 198 -21.85 -0.40 -14.95
N PRO A 199 -22.77 0.11 -14.11
CA PRO A 199 -23.86 0.92 -14.62
C PRO A 199 -23.27 2.17 -15.30
N LYS A 200 -23.58 2.37 -16.59
CA LYS A 200 -23.16 3.56 -17.35
C LYS A 200 -23.72 4.79 -16.67
N GLY A 201 -22.90 5.51 -15.93
CA GLY A 201 -23.26 6.82 -15.38
C GLY A 201 -23.65 7.74 -16.55
N LYS A 202 -24.79 8.44 -16.42
CA LYS A 202 -25.21 9.45 -17.38
C LYS A 202 -24.14 10.55 -17.40
N SER A 203 -23.35 10.57 -18.48
CA SER A 203 -22.49 11.71 -18.76
C SER A 203 -23.36 12.96 -18.88
N LYS A 204 -23.21 13.91 -17.97
CA LYS A 204 -23.76 15.26 -18.20
C LYS A 204 -22.99 15.87 -19.35
N PRO A 205 -23.66 16.40 -20.40
CA PRO A 205 -22.98 17.13 -21.42
C PRO A 205 -22.35 18.39 -20.79
N LEU A 206 -21.09 18.63 -21.12
CA LEU A 206 -20.45 19.93 -20.87
C LEU A 206 -21.23 20.97 -21.67
N THR A 207 -21.99 21.80 -20.97
CA THR A 207 -22.55 23.03 -21.55
C THR A 207 -21.39 24.02 -21.62
N GLU A 208 -21.19 24.54 -22.83
CA GLU A 208 -20.28 25.63 -23.19
C GLU A 208 -20.39 26.86 -22.29
#